data_39deb67186dc8d2f8565ea774c33f40b
#
_entry.id   39deb67186dc8d2f8565ea774c33f40b
#
_cell.length_a   1.000
_cell.length_b   1.000
_cell.length_c   1.000
_cell.angle_alpha   90.00
_cell.angle_beta   90.00
_cell.angle_gamma   90.00
#
_symmetry.space_group_name_H-M   'P 1'
#
loop_
_entity.id
_entity.type
_entity.pdbx_description
1 polymer ?
#
loop_
_entity_poly.entity_id
_entity_poly.type
_entity_poly.pdbx_seq_one_letter_code
_entity_poly.pdbx_strand_id
1 'polypeptide(L)'
;MKKLLIFPITAAMLLSLVACAQSAKPDVSLDTPAQEQTVSGSTQIPNPWESYDTADAAANAAGFTLTAPEAISGSSAKTYRVMNSGDGEVIFEILFETGADGEHAAYIHKASGTDDISGDYNDYAETETLDVNSRSVTMKGNDGLVNLALWTDGGYSYVLNVSEGLSQSDMIALVAEIQ
;
A
#
# COMPACT_ATOMS: atom_id res chain seq x y z
N MET A 1 -21.29 -5.64 51.67
CA MET A 1 -21.71 -6.94 52.26
C MET A 1 -21.84 -7.96 51.13
N LYS A 2 -21.02 -9.04 51.24
CA LYS A 2 -21.23 -10.41 50.69
C LYS A 2 -21.33 -10.55 49.18
N LYS A 3 -20.67 -11.48 48.49
CA LYS A 3 -19.86 -12.66 48.85
C LYS A 3 -18.98 -13.03 47.65
N LEU A 4 -17.76 -13.40 47.93
CA LEU A 4 -16.83 -14.19 47.14
C LEU A 4 -17.47 -15.58 46.80
N LEU A 5 -17.26 -16.08 45.59
CA LEU A 5 -17.31 -17.50 45.29
C LEU A 5 -16.18 -17.87 44.36
N ILE A 6 -15.18 -18.47 45.00
CA ILE A 6 -14.03 -19.16 44.39
C ILE A 6 -14.47 -20.59 44.14
N PHE A 7 -14.22 -21.12 42.93
CA PHE A 7 -14.24 -22.55 42.66
C PHE A 7 -12.95 -22.95 41.93
N PRO A 8 -12.17 -23.83 42.53
CA PRO A 8 -11.06 -24.48 41.82
C PRO A 8 -11.57 -25.84 41.28
N ILE A 9 -11.19 -26.18 40.07
CA ILE A 9 -11.25 -27.56 39.58
C ILE A 9 -9.89 -27.94 39.03
N THR A 10 -9.32 -28.87 39.77
CA THR A 10 -8.06 -29.59 39.56
C THR A 10 -8.14 -30.62 38.44
N ALA A 11 -7.03 -30.76 37.74
CA ALA A 11 -6.32 -31.97 37.29
C ALA A 11 -7.04 -33.08 36.51
N ALA A 12 -6.47 -33.45 35.39
CA ALA A 12 -6.06 -34.84 35.16
C ALA A 12 -5.09 -34.92 33.95
N MET A 13 -3.87 -35.30 34.23
CA MET A 13 -2.88 -35.90 33.31
C MET A 13 -3.41 -37.23 32.78
N LEU A 14 -3.18 -37.51 31.53
CA LEU A 14 -2.99 -38.88 31.02
C LEU A 14 -1.87 -38.89 30.00
N LEU A 15 -0.71 -39.39 30.47
CA LEU A 15 0.39 -39.91 29.63
C LEU A 15 -0.09 -41.24 29.02
N SER A 16 0.12 -41.42 27.75
CA SER A 16 0.19 -42.74 27.13
C SER A 16 1.46 -42.82 26.27
N LEU A 17 2.44 -43.49 26.90
CA LEU A 17 3.59 -44.11 26.27
C LEU A 17 3.14 -45.38 25.54
N VAL A 18 3.47 -45.51 24.26
CA VAL A 18 3.54 -46.81 23.62
C VAL A 18 4.92 -46.97 23.04
N ALA A 19 5.63 -47.95 23.59
CA ALA A 19 6.98 -48.36 23.21
C ALA A 19 6.94 -49.56 22.25
N CYS A 20 7.95 -49.61 21.40
CA CYS A 20 8.64 -50.78 20.87
C CYS A 20 7.95 -51.80 19.96
N ALA A 21 8.53 -51.98 18.81
CA ALA A 21 9.14 -53.27 18.44
C ALA A 21 10.14 -53.14 17.30
N GLN A 22 11.38 -53.51 17.60
CA GLN A 22 12.44 -53.80 16.63
C GLN A 22 12.19 -55.14 15.95
N SER A 23 12.40 -55.24 14.66
CA SER A 23 12.83 -56.49 14.03
C SER A 23 13.60 -56.25 12.72
N ALA A 24 14.88 -56.59 12.79
CA ALA A 24 15.79 -57.18 11.82
C ALA A 24 15.73 -56.79 10.34
N LYS A 25 16.95 -56.39 9.87
CA LYS A 25 17.44 -56.25 8.50
C LYS A 25 17.34 -57.56 7.66
N PRO A 26 17.34 -57.43 6.33
CA PRO A 26 18.64 -57.51 5.65
C PRO A 26 18.87 -56.42 4.58
N ASP A 27 20.14 -56.21 4.42
CA ASP A 27 20.97 -55.50 3.47
C ASP A 27 20.56 -55.68 2.01
N VAL A 28 20.59 -54.55 1.24
CA VAL A 28 21.21 -54.47 -0.10
C VAL A 28 21.14 -53.04 -0.65
N SER A 29 22.35 -52.46 -0.92
CA SER A 29 22.76 -51.56 -1.98
C SER A 29 22.06 -50.25 -2.29
N LEU A 30 22.86 -49.20 -2.13
CA LEU A 30 23.07 -48.07 -3.05
C LEU A 30 21.83 -47.52 -3.80
N ASP A 31 21.29 -46.43 -3.27
CA ASP A 31 20.89 -45.34 -4.15
C ASP A 31 21.01 -44.00 -3.40
N THR A 32 21.46 -43.01 -4.14
CA THR A 32 21.73 -41.66 -3.81
C THR A 32 20.57 -41.01 -3.00
N PRO A 33 20.81 -40.28 -1.89
CA PRO A 33 19.74 -39.55 -1.23
C PRO A 33 19.27 -38.43 -2.16
N ALA A 34 18.05 -38.59 -2.64
CA ALA A 34 17.30 -37.48 -3.18
C ALA A 34 17.24 -36.43 -2.07
N GLN A 35 17.89 -35.29 -2.28
CA GLN A 35 17.63 -34.08 -1.47
C GLN A 35 16.16 -33.76 -1.61
N GLU A 36 15.41 -33.97 -0.54
CA GLU A 36 14.15 -33.25 -0.35
C GLU A 36 14.51 -31.78 -0.34
N GLN A 37 14.34 -31.11 -1.50
CA GLN A 37 14.20 -29.69 -1.55
C GLN A 37 12.91 -29.37 -0.82
N THR A 38 13.02 -29.01 0.44
CA THR A 38 11.99 -28.23 1.11
C THR A 38 11.88 -26.91 0.36
N VAL A 39 10.99 -26.86 -0.60
CA VAL A 39 10.54 -25.62 -1.22
C VAL A 39 9.75 -24.88 -0.14
N SER A 40 10.45 -24.14 0.70
CA SER A 40 9.89 -23.13 1.56
C SER A 40 9.57 -21.94 0.64
N GLY A 41 8.60 -22.12 -0.23
CA GLY A 41 8.04 -21.06 -1.03
C GLY A 41 7.19 -20.18 -0.13
N SER A 42 7.80 -19.15 0.47
CA SER A 42 6.98 -18.01 0.86
C SER A 42 6.43 -17.42 -0.44
N THR A 43 5.14 -17.56 -0.67
CA THR A 43 4.43 -16.85 -1.72
C THR A 43 4.31 -15.38 -1.30
N GLN A 44 5.44 -14.69 -1.27
CA GLN A 44 5.45 -13.25 -1.11
C GLN A 44 5.04 -12.66 -2.46
N ILE A 45 3.92 -11.98 -2.50
CA ILE A 45 3.50 -11.24 -3.69
C ILE A 45 4.59 -10.21 -3.95
N PRO A 46 5.23 -10.20 -5.13
CA PRO A 46 6.24 -9.21 -5.45
C PRO A 46 5.66 -7.80 -5.31
N ASN A 47 6.46 -6.86 -4.79
CA ASN A 47 6.08 -5.46 -4.79
C ASN A 47 5.92 -5.00 -6.25
N PRO A 48 4.73 -4.52 -6.68
CA PRO A 48 4.50 -4.14 -8.06
C PRO A 48 5.13 -2.80 -8.45
N TRP A 49 5.63 -2.05 -7.47
CA TRP A 49 6.22 -0.73 -7.67
C TRP A 49 7.71 -0.81 -7.99
N GLU A 50 8.13 -0.17 -9.08
CA GLU A 50 9.53 0.08 -9.44
C GLU A 50 9.91 1.51 -9.10
N SER A 51 11.02 1.71 -8.39
CA SER A 51 11.49 3.03 -7.96
C SER A 51 12.53 3.61 -8.93
N TYR A 52 12.50 4.94 -9.10
CA TYR A 52 13.35 5.70 -10.00
C TYR A 52 13.98 6.89 -9.26
N ASP A 53 15.22 7.23 -9.60
CA ASP A 53 15.96 8.31 -8.96
C ASP A 53 15.45 9.72 -9.35
N THR A 54 14.77 9.84 -10.48
CA THR A 54 14.29 11.12 -11.00
C THR A 54 12.89 11.02 -11.60
N ALA A 55 12.16 12.15 -11.59
CA ALA A 55 10.88 12.26 -12.24
C ALA A 55 10.94 11.93 -13.75
N ASP A 56 12.02 12.36 -14.43
CA ASP A 56 12.21 12.09 -15.87
C ASP A 56 12.39 10.61 -16.15
N ALA A 57 13.12 9.87 -15.30
CA ALA A 57 13.30 8.43 -15.45
C ALA A 57 11.96 7.69 -15.25
N ALA A 58 11.19 8.07 -14.24
CA ALA A 58 9.85 7.52 -14.01
C ALA A 58 8.88 7.87 -15.15
N ALA A 59 8.91 9.12 -15.66
CA ALA A 59 8.09 9.56 -16.79
C ALA A 59 8.38 8.76 -18.06
N ASN A 60 9.66 8.48 -18.34
CA ASN A 60 10.07 7.63 -19.46
C ASN A 60 9.54 6.20 -19.32
N ALA A 61 9.55 5.64 -18.11
CA ALA A 61 9.02 4.32 -17.83
C ALA A 61 7.49 4.27 -17.91
N ALA A 62 6.81 5.30 -17.41
CA ALA A 62 5.35 5.41 -17.45
C ALA A 62 4.80 5.75 -18.85
N GLY A 63 5.60 6.44 -19.70
CA GLY A 63 5.17 6.93 -21.02
C GLY A 63 4.44 8.27 -20.98
N PHE A 64 4.36 8.91 -19.81
CA PHE A 64 3.79 10.26 -19.61
C PHE A 64 4.45 10.97 -18.43
N THR A 65 4.34 12.30 -18.40
CA THR A 65 4.91 13.14 -17.33
C THR A 65 3.90 13.34 -16.19
N LEU A 66 4.43 13.55 -14.99
CA LEU A 66 3.66 14.01 -13.82
C LEU A 66 4.44 15.17 -13.19
N THR A 67 3.81 16.35 -13.14
CA THR A 67 4.33 17.52 -12.45
C THR A 67 3.69 17.61 -11.07
N ALA A 68 4.46 17.90 -10.05
CA ALA A 68 4.01 17.98 -8.67
C ALA A 68 4.69 19.12 -7.92
N PRO A 69 4.10 19.60 -6.82
CA PRO A 69 4.74 20.56 -5.92
C PRO A 69 6.13 20.13 -5.48
N GLU A 70 6.99 21.08 -5.17
CA GLU A 70 8.36 20.77 -4.70
C GLU A 70 8.33 20.02 -3.36
N ALA A 71 7.42 20.38 -2.46
CA ALA A 71 7.23 19.73 -1.18
C ALA A 71 5.76 19.80 -0.77
N ILE A 72 5.34 18.83 0.05
CA ILE A 72 4.07 18.85 0.78
C ILE A 72 4.41 18.90 2.27
N SER A 73 3.61 19.63 3.05
CA SER A 73 3.84 19.79 4.49
C SER A 73 4.04 18.44 5.18
N GLY A 74 5.08 18.35 6.01
CA GLY A 74 5.45 17.11 6.70
C GLY A 74 6.39 16.20 5.91
N SER A 75 6.66 16.48 4.64
CA SER A 75 7.59 15.66 3.84
C SER A 75 9.04 16.11 3.98
N SER A 76 9.97 15.14 3.92
CA SER A 76 11.42 15.34 3.95
C SER A 76 12.12 14.92 2.66
N ALA A 77 11.49 14.08 1.86
CA ALA A 77 12.01 13.54 0.61
C ALA A 77 10.88 13.18 -0.36
N LYS A 78 11.22 12.99 -1.64
CA LYS A 78 10.34 12.45 -2.69
C LYS A 78 10.94 11.19 -3.28
N THR A 79 10.09 10.19 -3.52
CA THR A 79 10.42 8.99 -4.28
C THR A 79 9.49 8.91 -5.49
N TYR A 80 10.03 8.57 -6.66
CA TYR A 80 9.29 8.40 -7.90
C TYR A 80 9.14 6.91 -8.19
N ARG A 81 7.91 6.46 -8.40
CA ARG A 81 7.63 5.03 -8.63
C ARG A 81 6.68 4.85 -9.81
N VAL A 82 6.82 3.72 -10.47
CA VAL A 82 5.89 3.31 -11.53
C VAL A 82 5.41 1.90 -11.23
N MET A 83 4.12 1.69 -11.33
CA MET A 83 3.50 0.37 -11.27
C MET A 83 2.94 0.03 -12.64
N ASN A 84 3.23 -1.18 -13.11
CA ASN A 84 2.62 -1.75 -14.31
C ASN A 84 1.88 -3.03 -13.89
N SER A 85 0.56 -2.99 -13.94
CA SER A 85 -0.30 -4.09 -13.51
C SER A 85 -0.33 -5.28 -14.48
N GLY A 86 0.35 -5.13 -15.65
CA GLY A 86 0.44 -6.21 -16.63
C GLY A 86 -0.77 -6.38 -17.53
N ASP A 87 -1.89 -5.73 -17.23
CA ASP A 87 -3.11 -5.63 -18.06
C ASP A 87 -3.15 -4.34 -18.91
N GLY A 88 -2.07 -3.55 -18.79
CA GLY A 88 -1.88 -2.32 -19.55
C GLY A 88 -2.14 -1.05 -18.75
N GLU A 89 -2.56 -1.15 -17.49
CA GLU A 89 -2.63 -0.01 -16.59
C GLU A 89 -1.24 0.33 -16.07
N VAL A 90 -0.85 1.58 -16.23
CA VAL A 90 0.40 2.14 -15.73
C VAL A 90 0.07 3.29 -14.79
N ILE A 91 0.54 3.22 -13.55
CA ILE A 91 0.41 4.29 -12.57
C ILE A 91 1.78 4.89 -12.31
N PHE A 92 1.92 6.19 -12.53
CA PHE A 92 3.07 6.96 -12.07
C PHE A 92 2.73 7.58 -10.71
N GLU A 93 3.57 7.30 -9.72
CA GLU A 93 3.42 7.83 -8.36
C GLU A 93 4.59 8.72 -7.99
N ILE A 94 4.28 9.84 -7.33
CA ILE A 94 5.24 10.62 -6.55
C ILE A 94 4.85 10.46 -5.08
N LEU A 95 5.72 9.83 -4.30
CA LEU A 95 5.55 9.60 -2.87
C LEU A 95 6.34 10.67 -2.10
N PHE A 96 5.68 11.33 -1.16
CA PHE A 96 6.26 12.34 -0.25
C PHE A 96 6.48 11.70 1.12
N GLU A 97 7.73 11.40 1.45
CA GLU A 97 8.12 10.65 2.65
C GLU A 97 8.28 11.56 3.88
N THR A 98 7.93 11.07 5.06
CA THR A 98 8.11 11.81 6.33
C THR A 98 9.52 11.69 6.89
N GLY A 99 10.30 10.72 6.43
CA GLY A 99 11.61 10.35 6.98
C GLY A 99 11.55 9.31 8.09
N ALA A 100 10.34 8.90 8.51
CA ALA A 100 10.13 7.71 9.35
C ALA A 100 9.96 6.48 8.46
N ASP A 101 10.47 5.33 8.90
CA ASP A 101 10.46 4.09 8.11
C ASP A 101 9.04 3.67 7.68
N GLY A 102 8.79 3.73 6.39
CA GLY A 102 7.53 3.29 5.78
C GLY A 102 6.36 4.26 5.90
N GLU A 103 6.57 5.45 6.47
CA GLU A 103 5.55 6.48 6.56
C GLU A 103 5.71 7.52 5.44
N HIS A 104 4.58 8.01 4.95
CA HIS A 104 4.53 9.08 3.95
C HIS A 104 3.54 10.17 4.36
N ALA A 105 3.87 11.41 4.00
CA ALA A 105 3.00 12.55 4.22
C ALA A 105 1.89 12.62 3.17
N ALA A 106 2.22 12.26 1.93
CA ALA A 106 1.30 12.33 0.80
C ALA A 106 1.76 11.42 -0.35
N TYR A 107 0.86 11.13 -1.28
CA TYR A 107 1.20 10.61 -2.59
C TYR A 107 0.35 11.27 -3.69
N ILE A 108 0.92 11.32 -4.89
CA ILE A 108 0.23 11.74 -6.11
C ILE A 108 0.29 10.59 -7.09
N HIS A 109 -0.85 10.18 -7.63
CA HIS A 109 -0.96 9.21 -8.71
C HIS A 109 -1.42 9.90 -9.99
N LYS A 110 -0.93 9.40 -11.13
CA LYS A 110 -1.45 9.68 -12.47
C LYS A 110 -1.46 8.40 -13.28
N ALA A 111 -2.56 8.15 -13.97
CA ALA A 111 -2.69 7.03 -14.93
C ALA A 111 -3.54 7.45 -16.13
N SER A 112 -3.38 6.75 -17.26
CA SER A 112 -4.25 6.94 -18.42
C SER A 112 -5.67 6.43 -18.12
N GLY A 113 -6.69 7.14 -18.60
CA GLY A 113 -8.08 6.77 -18.39
C GLY A 113 -8.82 7.70 -17.46
N THR A 114 -9.97 7.26 -16.98
CA THR A 114 -10.89 8.04 -16.13
C THR A 114 -11.34 7.28 -14.88
N ASP A 115 -10.73 6.12 -14.60
CA ASP A 115 -11.07 5.29 -13.46
C ASP A 115 -10.48 5.86 -12.16
N ASP A 116 -11.05 5.48 -11.03
CA ASP A 116 -10.50 5.80 -9.72
C ASP A 116 -9.27 4.92 -9.45
N ILE A 117 -8.11 5.55 -9.43
CA ILE A 117 -6.81 4.91 -9.20
C ILE A 117 -6.24 5.17 -7.81
N SER A 118 -7.08 5.64 -6.86
CA SER A 118 -6.62 6.00 -5.52
C SER A 118 -6.16 4.79 -4.71
N GLY A 119 -6.79 3.64 -4.92
CA GLY A 119 -6.61 2.50 -4.04
C GLY A 119 -7.06 2.77 -2.59
N ASP A 120 -7.85 3.83 -2.40
CA ASP A 120 -8.34 4.25 -1.10
C ASP A 120 -9.73 3.65 -0.83
N TYR A 121 -9.84 2.89 0.24
CA TYR A 121 -11.07 2.24 0.68
C TYR A 121 -11.59 2.81 2.01
N ASN A 122 -11.09 3.99 2.42
CA ASN A 122 -11.55 4.65 3.63
C ASN A 122 -12.96 5.25 3.44
N ASP A 123 -13.72 5.26 4.52
CA ASP A 123 -14.97 5.99 4.60
C ASP A 123 -14.71 7.44 5.02
N TYR A 124 -15.27 8.38 4.29
CA TYR A 124 -15.15 9.80 4.55
C TYR A 124 -16.52 10.39 4.89
N ALA A 125 -16.58 11.15 5.98
CA ALA A 125 -17.81 11.83 6.40
C ALA A 125 -18.19 13.01 5.49
N GLU A 126 -17.18 13.59 4.83
CA GLU A 126 -17.33 14.78 3.99
C GLU A 126 -16.87 14.47 2.57
N THR A 127 -17.71 14.82 1.60
CA THR A 127 -17.37 14.71 0.16
C THR A 127 -17.95 15.92 -0.55
N GLU A 128 -17.11 16.63 -1.27
CA GLU A 128 -17.50 17.80 -2.06
C GLU A 128 -16.83 17.77 -3.43
N THR A 129 -17.50 18.31 -4.45
CA THR A 129 -16.93 18.47 -5.78
C THR A 129 -16.85 19.96 -6.11
N LEU A 130 -15.66 20.42 -6.48
CA LEU A 130 -15.33 21.82 -6.74
C LEU A 130 -14.69 21.99 -8.11
N ASP A 131 -14.81 23.18 -8.68
CA ASP A 131 -14.02 23.56 -9.88
C ASP A 131 -12.67 24.15 -9.43
N VAL A 132 -11.58 23.53 -9.89
CA VAL A 132 -10.22 24.02 -9.67
C VAL A 132 -9.54 24.14 -11.03
N ASN A 133 -9.34 25.38 -11.51
CA ASN A 133 -8.75 25.66 -12.83
C ASN A 133 -9.50 24.95 -13.98
N SER A 134 -10.83 24.98 -13.98
CA SER A 134 -11.70 24.30 -14.95
C SER A 134 -11.65 22.77 -14.91
N ARG A 135 -11.13 22.18 -13.83
CA ARG A 135 -11.16 20.75 -13.53
C ARG A 135 -12.17 20.48 -12.43
N SER A 136 -13.06 19.51 -12.65
CA SER A 136 -13.98 19.04 -11.62
C SER A 136 -13.23 18.12 -10.65
N VAL A 137 -12.99 18.58 -9.42
CA VAL A 137 -12.20 17.89 -8.40
C VAL A 137 -13.12 17.42 -7.29
N THR A 138 -13.18 16.12 -7.04
CA THR A 138 -13.86 15.54 -5.89
C THR A 138 -12.91 15.46 -4.72
N MET A 139 -13.26 16.11 -3.63
CA MET A 139 -12.51 16.15 -2.37
C MET A 139 -13.23 15.34 -1.31
N LYS A 140 -12.52 14.50 -0.58
CA LYS A 140 -13.05 13.65 0.49
C LYS A 140 -12.23 13.84 1.76
N GLY A 141 -12.89 13.86 2.93
CA GLY A 141 -12.19 14.05 4.19
C GLY A 141 -13.08 13.92 5.42
N ASN A 142 -12.51 14.29 6.55
CA ASN A 142 -13.17 14.24 7.85
C ASN A 142 -12.78 15.47 8.68
N ASP A 143 -13.67 15.88 9.59
CA ASP A 143 -13.43 16.96 10.58
C ASP A 143 -12.99 18.31 9.95
N GLY A 144 -13.50 18.60 8.75
CA GLY A 144 -13.18 19.82 8.01
C GLY A 144 -11.81 19.81 7.32
N LEU A 145 -11.10 18.66 7.31
CA LEU A 145 -9.85 18.46 6.57
C LEU A 145 -10.09 17.57 5.35
N VAL A 146 -9.39 17.85 4.27
CA VAL A 146 -9.41 17.05 3.04
C VAL A 146 -8.20 16.13 3.02
N ASN A 147 -8.46 14.82 2.93
CA ASN A 147 -7.42 13.80 2.84
C ASN A 147 -7.19 13.31 1.40
N LEU A 148 -8.22 13.35 0.57
CA LEU A 148 -8.19 12.78 -0.77
C LEU A 148 -8.82 13.74 -1.78
N ALA A 149 -8.11 14.01 -2.87
CA ALA A 149 -8.61 14.74 -4.03
C ALA A 149 -8.49 13.87 -5.29
N LEU A 150 -9.57 13.80 -6.08
CA LEU A 150 -9.68 12.98 -7.28
C LEU A 150 -10.16 13.86 -8.44
N TRP A 151 -9.52 13.77 -9.60
CA TRP A 151 -9.99 14.44 -10.82
C TRP A 151 -9.49 13.76 -12.08
N THR A 152 -10.07 14.14 -13.19
CA THR A 152 -9.58 13.75 -14.53
C THR A 152 -9.23 14.99 -15.33
N ASP A 153 -8.16 14.92 -16.12
CA ASP A 153 -7.76 15.98 -17.04
C ASP A 153 -6.95 15.39 -18.21
N GLY A 154 -7.22 15.87 -19.42
CA GLY A 154 -6.47 15.49 -20.62
C GLY A 154 -6.47 13.99 -20.96
N GLY A 155 -7.45 13.21 -20.46
CA GLY A 155 -7.54 11.76 -20.66
C GLY A 155 -6.75 10.95 -19.62
N TYR A 156 -6.37 11.60 -18.51
CA TYR A 156 -5.71 10.99 -17.37
C TYR A 156 -6.56 11.13 -16.10
N SER A 157 -6.47 10.14 -15.24
CA SER A 157 -6.93 10.20 -13.85
C SER A 157 -5.79 10.67 -12.95
N TYR A 158 -6.15 11.45 -11.95
CA TYR A 158 -5.24 11.97 -10.94
C TYR A 158 -5.78 11.76 -9.54
N VAL A 159 -4.86 11.54 -8.62
CA VAL A 159 -5.12 11.42 -7.19
C VAL A 159 -4.08 12.23 -6.42
N LEU A 160 -4.53 12.98 -5.41
CA LEU A 160 -3.68 13.50 -4.35
C LEU A 160 -4.24 13.00 -3.02
N ASN A 161 -3.46 12.24 -2.30
CA ASN A 161 -3.75 11.82 -0.92
C ASN A 161 -2.77 12.50 0.04
N VAL A 162 -3.28 13.02 1.16
CA VAL A 162 -2.49 13.63 2.23
C VAL A 162 -2.89 12.97 3.55
N SER A 163 -1.94 12.30 4.20
CA SER A 163 -2.20 11.44 5.36
C SER A 163 -2.89 12.19 6.52
N GLU A 164 -2.37 13.34 6.90
CA GLU A 164 -2.92 14.16 7.99
C GLU A 164 -4.11 15.04 7.55
N GLY A 165 -4.41 15.07 6.24
CA GLY A 165 -5.38 16.00 5.66
C GLY A 165 -4.88 17.45 5.64
N LEU A 166 -5.55 18.26 4.84
CA LEU A 166 -5.27 19.70 4.70
C LEU A 166 -6.57 20.52 4.77
N SER A 167 -6.46 21.82 5.00
CA SER A 167 -7.58 22.71 4.74
C SER A 167 -7.99 22.62 3.26
N GLN A 168 -9.25 22.84 2.96
CA GLN A 168 -9.73 22.83 1.58
C GLN A 168 -8.94 23.81 0.69
N SER A 169 -8.61 25.00 1.21
CA SER A 169 -7.82 26.00 0.47
C SER A 169 -6.40 25.53 0.14
N ASP A 170 -5.74 24.83 1.06
CA ASP A 170 -4.40 24.32 0.84
C ASP A 170 -4.43 23.12 -0.14
N MET A 171 -5.46 22.26 -0.05
CA MET A 171 -5.67 21.18 -1.00
C MET A 171 -5.90 21.72 -2.42
N ILE A 172 -6.74 22.76 -2.58
CA ILE A 172 -6.96 23.44 -3.87
C ILE A 172 -5.64 23.99 -4.43
N ALA A 173 -4.81 24.62 -3.61
CA ALA A 173 -3.52 25.16 -4.04
C ALA A 173 -2.60 24.05 -4.58
N LEU A 174 -2.49 22.91 -3.89
CA LEU A 174 -1.69 21.77 -4.34
C LEU A 174 -2.25 21.15 -5.63
N VAL A 175 -3.56 20.93 -5.73
CA VAL A 175 -4.22 20.41 -6.94
C VAL A 175 -3.94 21.30 -8.14
N ALA A 176 -3.87 22.62 -7.96
CA ALA A 176 -3.62 23.59 -9.03
C ALA A 176 -2.20 23.45 -9.63
N GLU A 177 -1.23 22.95 -8.87
CA GLU A 177 0.17 22.77 -9.31
C GLU A 177 0.39 21.42 -10.01
N ILE A 178 -0.52 20.44 -9.85
CA ILE A 178 -0.36 19.08 -10.39
C ILE A 178 -0.86 19.03 -11.85
N GLN A 179 -0.01 18.41 -12.73
CA GLN A 179 -0.29 18.28 -14.18
C GLN A 179 0.15 16.90 -14.73
#